data_10b89e9e25511e5f76ea170a0f87765b
#
_entry.id   10b89e9e25511e5f76ea170a0f87765b
#
_cell.length_a   1.000
_cell.length_b   1.000
_cell.length_c   1.000
_cell.angle_alpha   90.00
_cell.angle_beta   90.00
_cell.angle_gamma   90.00
#
_symmetry.space_group_name_H-M   'P 1'
#
loop_
_entity.id
_entity.type
_entity.pdbx_description
1 polymer ?
#
loop_
_entity_poly.entity_id
_entity_poly.type
_entity_poly.pdbx_seq_one_letter_code
_entity_poly.pdbx_strand_id
1 'polypeptide(L)'
;MSAAIKASALALAALALAALALGACATPKGTLDRSRVETVRVGGRLYEVRIASADIEGEYRLLVVRGTAVINPDPQLESERLWNVVQPFMQRTCNGPFVVLENNLADKVNLYIRFRCGA
;
A
#
# COMPACT_ATOMS: atom_id res chain seq x y z
N MET A 1 -37.79 7.03 34.35
CA MET A 1 -36.69 7.85 33.81
C MET A 1 -35.37 7.10 33.71
N SER A 2 -34.94 6.38 34.75
CA SER A 2 -33.66 5.64 34.69
C SER A 2 -33.62 4.49 33.71
N ALA A 3 -34.74 3.86 33.35
CA ALA A 3 -34.82 2.79 32.35
C ALA A 3 -34.55 3.28 30.93
N ALA A 4 -34.98 4.50 30.60
CA ALA A 4 -34.73 5.08 29.25
C ALA A 4 -33.26 5.42 29.05
N ILE A 5 -32.56 5.89 30.09
CA ILE A 5 -31.14 6.21 30.06
C ILE A 5 -30.30 4.94 29.86
N LYS A 6 -30.65 3.84 30.53
CA LYS A 6 -29.98 2.55 30.41
C LYS A 6 -30.13 1.96 28.99
N ALA A 7 -31.31 2.07 28.37
CA ALA A 7 -31.56 1.61 27.01
C ALA A 7 -30.72 2.38 26.00
N SER A 8 -30.58 3.69 26.15
CA SER A 8 -29.75 4.52 25.30
C SER A 8 -28.25 4.17 25.38
N ALA A 9 -27.75 3.88 26.58
CA ALA A 9 -26.37 3.48 26.79
C ALA A 9 -26.06 2.13 26.14
N LEU A 10 -26.97 1.16 26.18
CA LEU A 10 -26.83 -0.14 25.53
C LEU A 10 -26.81 -0.01 23.98
N ALA A 11 -27.65 0.85 23.45
CA ALA A 11 -27.69 1.09 21.99
C ALA A 11 -26.38 1.72 21.49
N LEU A 12 -25.81 2.67 22.23
CA LEU A 12 -24.54 3.28 21.89
C LEU A 12 -23.39 2.29 21.98
N ALA A 13 -23.37 1.40 22.96
CA ALA A 13 -22.36 0.35 23.08
C ALA A 13 -22.42 -0.64 21.90
N ALA A 14 -23.59 -1.03 21.46
CA ALA A 14 -23.78 -1.91 20.31
C ALA A 14 -23.27 -1.27 19.01
N LEU A 15 -23.51 0.01 18.79
CA LEU A 15 -22.99 0.75 17.63
C LEU A 15 -21.46 0.85 17.64
N ALA A 16 -20.86 1.08 18.79
CA ALA A 16 -19.40 1.14 18.92
C ALA A 16 -18.74 -0.22 18.60
N LEU A 17 -19.32 -1.33 19.05
CA LEU A 17 -18.86 -2.67 18.74
C LEU A 17 -18.96 -2.99 17.24
N ALA A 18 -20.04 -2.60 16.58
CA ALA A 18 -20.20 -2.78 15.14
C ALA A 18 -19.16 -1.99 14.35
N ALA A 19 -18.84 -0.76 14.75
CA ALA A 19 -17.79 0.05 14.11
C ALA A 19 -16.41 -0.58 14.26
N LEU A 20 -16.08 -1.14 15.43
CA LEU A 20 -14.82 -1.85 15.68
C LEU A 20 -14.71 -3.12 14.82
N ALA A 21 -15.78 -3.86 14.67
CA ALA A 21 -15.81 -5.07 13.83
C ALA A 21 -15.56 -4.72 12.35
N LEU A 22 -16.13 -3.64 11.84
CA LEU A 22 -15.89 -3.16 10.47
C LEU A 22 -14.44 -2.69 10.27
N GLY A 23 -13.84 -2.06 11.27
CA GLY A 23 -12.45 -1.63 11.23
C GLY A 23 -11.43 -2.76 11.33
N ALA A 24 -11.86 -3.95 11.79
CA ALA A 24 -10.99 -5.11 11.91
C ALA A 24 -10.88 -5.96 10.63
N CYS A 25 -11.60 -5.62 9.56
CA CYS A 25 -11.47 -6.30 8.26
C CYS A 25 -10.10 -6.03 7.67
N ALA A 26 -9.23 -7.04 7.72
CA ALA A 26 -7.88 -6.94 7.18
C ALA A 26 -7.92 -6.79 5.67
N THR A 27 -7.24 -5.77 5.15
CA THR A 27 -7.09 -5.58 3.72
C THR A 27 -6.03 -6.55 3.18
N PRO A 28 -6.26 -7.22 2.03
CA PRO A 28 -5.25 -8.05 1.42
C PRO A 28 -3.95 -7.28 1.14
N LYS A 29 -2.80 -7.93 1.35
CA LYS A 29 -1.48 -7.32 1.13
C LYS A 29 -1.31 -6.70 -0.25
N GLY A 30 -1.92 -7.28 -1.28
CA GLY A 30 -1.79 -6.81 -2.66
C GLY A 30 -2.51 -5.52 -2.99
N THR A 31 -3.37 -5.00 -2.11
CA THR A 31 -4.14 -3.79 -2.39
C THR A 31 -3.60 -2.54 -1.71
N LEU A 32 -2.79 -2.70 -0.65
CA LEU A 32 -2.27 -1.59 0.17
C LEU A 32 -3.34 -0.53 0.47
N ASP A 33 -4.39 -0.94 1.17
CA ASP A 33 -5.46 -0.04 1.58
C ASP A 33 -4.90 1.15 2.39
N ARG A 34 -5.58 2.30 2.33
CA ARG A 34 -5.12 3.57 2.91
C ARG A 34 -3.81 4.07 2.34
N SER A 35 -3.40 3.55 1.18
CA SER A 35 -2.21 4.04 0.49
C SER A 35 -2.51 5.33 -0.26
N ARG A 36 -1.47 6.15 -0.44
CA ARG A 36 -1.51 7.22 -1.42
C ARG A 36 -1.26 6.60 -2.79
N VAL A 37 -2.11 6.93 -3.75
CA VAL A 37 -2.05 6.37 -5.10
C VAL A 37 -1.63 7.46 -6.08
N GLU A 38 -0.62 7.18 -6.90
CA GLU A 38 -0.21 8.03 -8.02
C GLU A 38 -0.15 7.19 -9.28
N THR A 39 -0.64 7.75 -10.38
CA THR A 39 -0.52 7.14 -11.71
C THR A 39 0.56 7.86 -12.47
N VAL A 40 1.54 7.11 -12.99
CA VAL A 40 2.66 7.67 -13.75
C VAL A 40 2.78 6.98 -15.10
N ARG A 41 3.30 7.71 -16.07
CA ARG A 41 3.60 7.16 -17.40
C ARG A 41 5.12 7.18 -17.59
N VAL A 42 5.69 6.01 -17.85
CA VAL A 42 7.12 5.86 -18.08
C VAL A 42 7.31 4.98 -19.33
N GLY A 43 8.04 5.48 -20.30
CA GLY A 43 8.30 4.75 -21.54
C GLY A 43 7.03 4.39 -22.32
N GLY A 44 6.00 5.24 -22.28
CA GLY A 44 4.72 5.00 -22.94
C GLY A 44 3.80 4.03 -22.21
N ARG A 45 4.18 3.57 -21.01
CA ARG A 45 3.40 2.63 -20.20
C ARG A 45 2.87 3.30 -18.96
N LEU A 46 1.66 2.92 -18.56
CA LEU A 46 1.01 3.40 -17.34
C LEU A 46 1.34 2.48 -16.18
N TYR A 47 1.65 3.10 -15.04
CA TYR A 47 1.88 2.41 -13.77
C TYR A 47 1.09 3.10 -12.66
N GLU A 48 0.52 2.30 -11.78
CA GLU A 48 -0.10 2.78 -10.56
C GLU A 48 0.83 2.47 -9.39
N VAL A 49 1.26 3.50 -8.68
CA VAL A 49 2.17 3.37 -7.54
C VAL A 49 1.39 3.67 -6.27
N ARG A 50 1.38 2.74 -5.34
CA ARG A 50 0.71 2.85 -4.05
C ARG A 50 1.74 2.81 -2.93
N ILE A 51 1.72 3.81 -2.06
CA ILE A 51 2.63 3.90 -0.92
C ILE A 51 1.81 4.03 0.35
N ALA A 52 2.15 3.24 1.35
CA ALA A 52 1.53 3.28 2.68
C ALA A 52 2.60 3.17 3.76
N SER A 53 2.36 3.77 4.91
CA SER A 53 3.20 3.56 6.09
C SER A 53 3.10 2.10 6.52
N ALA A 54 4.22 1.53 6.95
CA ALA A 54 4.25 0.23 7.59
C ALA A 54 3.95 0.36 9.10
N ASP A 55 3.86 -0.78 9.79
CA ASP A 55 3.56 -0.80 11.22
C ASP A 55 4.72 -0.26 12.07
N ILE A 56 5.93 -0.25 11.54
CA ILE A 56 7.13 0.27 12.20
C ILE A 56 7.39 1.68 11.69
N GLU A 57 7.65 2.61 12.61
CA GLU A 57 7.97 3.99 12.28
C GLU A 57 9.19 4.08 11.36
N GLY A 58 9.11 4.91 10.33
CA GLY A 58 10.18 5.08 9.34
C GLY A 58 10.20 4.01 8.26
N GLU A 59 9.34 3.01 8.33
CA GLU A 59 9.17 2.00 7.30
C GLU A 59 7.92 2.24 6.46
N TYR A 60 8.00 1.90 5.18
CA TYR A 60 6.94 2.09 4.20
C TYR A 60 6.78 0.84 3.36
N ARG A 61 5.57 0.68 2.82
CA ARG A 61 5.24 -0.34 1.84
C ARG A 61 4.86 0.33 0.53
N LEU A 62 5.35 -0.20 -0.56
CA LEU A 62 5.08 0.30 -1.89
C LEU A 62 4.64 -0.86 -2.77
N LEU A 63 3.60 -0.63 -3.55
CA LEU A 63 3.16 -1.56 -4.58
C LEU A 63 3.07 -0.80 -5.89
N VAL A 64 3.77 -1.28 -6.90
CA VAL A 64 3.59 -0.79 -8.26
C VAL A 64 2.86 -1.83 -9.08
N VAL A 65 1.77 -1.40 -9.68
CA VAL A 65 0.92 -2.22 -10.54
C VAL A 65 0.97 -1.65 -11.93
N ARG A 66 1.17 -2.53 -12.92
CA ARG A 66 1.14 -2.11 -14.29
C ARG A 66 -0.29 -1.85 -14.74
N GLY A 67 -0.54 -0.69 -15.32
CA GLY A 67 -1.84 -0.35 -15.92
C GLY A 67 -1.97 -0.77 -17.38
N THR A 68 -0.87 -1.12 -18.06
CA THR A 68 -0.87 -1.55 -19.45
C THR A 68 -0.64 -3.06 -19.52
N ALA A 69 -1.50 -3.77 -20.24
CA ALA A 69 -1.35 -5.21 -20.45
C ALA A 69 -0.10 -5.52 -21.27
N VAL A 70 0.59 -6.60 -20.93
CA VAL A 70 1.76 -7.09 -21.66
C VAL A 70 1.60 -8.57 -21.97
N ILE A 71 1.87 -8.93 -23.20
CA ILE A 71 1.84 -10.30 -23.67
C ILE A 71 3.24 -10.89 -23.47
N ASN A 72 3.31 -12.05 -22.80
CA ASN A 72 4.56 -12.76 -22.51
C ASN A 72 5.62 -11.88 -21.82
N PRO A 73 5.34 -11.36 -20.60
CA PRO A 73 6.30 -10.49 -19.94
C PRO A 73 7.59 -11.25 -19.62
N ASP A 74 8.73 -10.61 -19.86
CA ASP A 74 10.02 -11.06 -19.38
C ASP A 74 10.17 -10.58 -17.93
N PRO A 75 10.22 -11.47 -16.92
CA PRO A 75 10.26 -11.04 -15.53
C PRO A 75 11.46 -10.17 -15.19
N GLN A 76 12.61 -10.41 -15.79
CA GLN A 76 13.82 -9.62 -15.55
C GLN A 76 13.69 -8.20 -16.09
N LEU A 77 13.24 -8.05 -17.33
CA LEU A 77 13.01 -6.74 -17.93
C LEU A 77 11.91 -5.97 -17.21
N GLU A 78 10.83 -6.65 -16.83
CA GLU A 78 9.75 -6.03 -16.07
C GLU A 78 10.23 -5.56 -14.70
N SER A 79 11.02 -6.36 -14.01
CA SER A 79 11.61 -5.98 -12.74
C SER A 79 12.48 -4.72 -12.88
N GLU A 80 13.34 -4.66 -13.87
CA GLU A 80 14.19 -3.49 -14.11
C GLU A 80 13.36 -2.23 -14.39
N ARG A 81 12.33 -2.35 -15.21
CA ARG A 81 11.42 -1.23 -15.50
C ARG A 81 10.68 -0.75 -14.27
N LEU A 82 10.16 -1.68 -13.48
CA LEU A 82 9.46 -1.36 -12.24
C LEU A 82 10.37 -0.69 -11.22
N TRP A 83 11.61 -1.14 -11.09
CA TRP A 83 12.61 -0.49 -10.25
C TRP A 83 12.88 0.96 -10.67
N ASN A 84 12.99 1.21 -11.96
CA ASN A 84 13.17 2.58 -12.48
C ASN A 84 11.95 3.47 -12.19
N VAL A 85 10.76 2.90 -12.17
CA VAL A 85 9.54 3.63 -11.81
C VAL A 85 9.53 3.99 -10.33
N VAL A 86 9.89 3.05 -9.44
CA VAL A 86 9.68 3.22 -7.99
C VAL A 86 10.81 3.96 -7.27
N GLN A 87 12.04 3.95 -7.78
CA GLN A 87 13.16 4.63 -7.12
C GLN A 87 12.89 6.10 -6.79
N PRO A 88 12.37 6.92 -7.71
CA PRO A 88 12.06 8.31 -7.39
C PRO A 88 11.01 8.46 -6.28
N PHE A 89 10.06 7.54 -6.21
CA PHE A 89 9.04 7.56 -5.15
C PHE A 89 9.63 7.28 -3.77
N MET A 90 10.52 6.30 -3.67
CA MET A 90 11.20 6.00 -2.42
C MET A 90 12.09 7.16 -1.96
N GLN A 91 12.83 7.77 -2.87
CA GLN A 91 13.67 8.92 -2.57
C GLN A 91 12.86 10.12 -2.08
N ARG A 92 11.73 10.41 -2.72
CA ARG A 92 10.85 11.51 -2.30
C ARG A 92 10.19 11.24 -0.96
N THR A 93 9.75 10.01 -0.73
CA THR A 93 9.12 9.62 0.53
C THR A 93 10.07 9.78 1.70
N CYS A 94 11.32 9.39 1.53
CA CYS A 94 12.35 9.47 2.56
C CYS A 94 13.06 10.82 2.61
N ASN A 95 12.91 11.65 1.57
CA ASN A 95 13.67 12.87 1.39
C ASN A 95 15.18 12.63 1.52
N GLY A 96 15.67 11.55 0.94
CA GLY A 96 17.05 11.15 0.99
C GLY A 96 17.25 9.65 0.86
N PRO A 97 18.30 9.09 1.47
CA PRO A 97 18.63 7.68 1.33
C PRO A 97 17.57 6.77 1.95
N PHE A 98 17.48 5.57 1.42
CA PHE A 98 16.59 4.52 1.87
C PHE A 98 17.24 3.15 1.74
N VAL A 99 16.73 2.19 2.50
CA VAL A 99 17.18 0.79 2.45
C VAL A 99 15.98 -0.08 2.10
N VAL A 100 16.11 -0.91 1.07
CA VAL A 100 15.09 -1.89 0.72
C VAL A 100 15.22 -3.10 1.65
N LEU A 101 14.14 -3.40 2.37
CA LEU A 101 14.09 -4.50 3.33
C LEU A 101 13.50 -5.77 2.71
N GLU A 102 12.57 -5.61 1.78
CA GLU A 102 11.90 -6.71 1.12
C GLU A 102 11.49 -6.27 -0.28
N ASN A 103 11.64 -7.14 -1.24
CA ASN A 103 11.08 -6.95 -2.57
C ASN A 103 10.51 -8.27 -3.08
N ASN A 104 9.43 -8.19 -3.82
CA ASN A 104 8.77 -9.36 -4.39
C ASN A 104 8.04 -8.99 -5.67
N LEU A 105 8.36 -9.70 -6.73
CA LEU A 105 7.69 -9.55 -8.02
C LEU A 105 6.49 -10.51 -8.06
N ALA A 106 5.29 -9.97 -7.89
CA ALA A 106 4.06 -10.73 -7.95
C ALA A 106 3.53 -10.77 -9.39
N ASP A 107 3.02 -11.93 -9.82
CA ASP A 107 2.41 -12.13 -11.13
C ASP A 107 3.30 -11.68 -12.30
N LYS A 108 4.61 -11.67 -12.12
CA LYS A 108 5.64 -11.26 -13.10
C LYS A 108 5.56 -9.79 -13.54
N VAL A 109 4.58 -9.03 -13.08
CA VAL A 109 4.32 -7.67 -13.56
C VAL A 109 4.06 -6.64 -12.47
N ASN A 110 3.92 -7.06 -11.22
CA ASN A 110 3.66 -6.18 -10.09
C ASN A 110 4.81 -6.30 -9.08
N LEU A 111 5.33 -5.18 -8.62
CA LEU A 111 6.44 -5.16 -7.66
C LEU A 111 5.97 -4.64 -6.31
N TYR A 112 6.16 -5.46 -5.29
CA TYR A 112 5.95 -5.09 -3.90
C TYR A 112 7.29 -4.84 -3.22
N ILE A 113 7.41 -3.72 -2.52
CA ILE A 113 8.62 -3.32 -1.82
C ILE A 113 8.26 -2.88 -0.41
N ARG A 114 9.06 -3.31 0.57
CA ARG A 114 9.08 -2.71 1.90
C ARG A 114 10.44 -2.05 2.07
N PHE A 115 10.46 -0.80 2.46
CA PHE A 115 11.69 -0.03 2.60
C PHE A 115 11.67 0.83 3.86
N ARG A 116 12.84 1.22 4.29
CA ARG A 116 13.05 2.07 5.46
C ARG A 116 13.85 3.30 5.04
N CYS A 117 13.47 4.48 5.58
CA CYS A 117 14.25 5.69 5.38
C CYS A 117 15.52 5.70 6.21
N GLY A 118 16.59 6.28 5.66
CA GLY A 118 17.90 6.36 6.27
C GLY A 118 18.91 5.40 5.64
N ALA A 119 20.10 5.47 6.11
CA ALA A 119 21.19 4.65 5.60
C ALA A 119 21.30 3.31 6.35
#